data_a0089970aad6b2fa67bdc4aee803bf50
#
_entry.id   a0089970aad6b2fa67bdc4aee803bf50
#
_cell.length_a   1.000
_cell.length_b   1.000
_cell.length_c   1.000
_cell.angle_alpha   90.00
_cell.angle_beta   90.00
_cell.angle_gamma   90.00
#
_symmetry.space_group_name_H-M   'P 1'
#
loop_
_entity.id
_entity.type
_entity.pdbx_description
1 polymer ?
#
loop_
_entity_poly.entity_id
_entity_poly.type
_entity_poly.pdbx_seq_one_letter_code
_entity_poly.pdbx_strand_id
1 'polypeptide(L)'
;MKRVLSLLLTAVLLSALCLPARADGEEEPNRRVSEYCEAASMSDYRELFRDAESGGMGRDMTRAMLAGILYNIFGSAEDAETIPSDVDASQWYAAGTAWALKKNIIPNDGNGTFSPDMPITREAFLITLYRCANAYGVSLPAINPWYSFLDGGLMTPEAQTAAFTIQRAGVMIEDTDGYFHYRDAVPLADGEEIILRFLGSQRDILTALPVSTVAESEPVSDDWFDDVCFIGHSQIVGMQKYSGLSAPDYYAVVGHTAQAVVDYEFYELPDGRYGTLSDALHAKSYGKVYIMLGINDSSLRDDRVERFMNPMRTILDLVKETQPGAKIYLLSLVPVGRYTPMNELYNPDSTVFYSQLVKTLSREYDTEYIDLFRMMCDKARYFLNSFNSGDGIHIQSDRYPEIIEYLKRHT
;
A
#
# COMPACT_ATOMS: atom_id res chain seq x y z
N MET A 1 -50.65 -1.98 -8.29
CA MET A 1 -49.86 -0.75 -8.17
C MET A 1 -48.58 -0.89 -7.33
N LYS A 2 -47.93 -2.08 -7.26
CA LYS A 2 -46.68 -2.29 -6.50
C LYS A 2 -45.50 -2.87 -7.37
N ARG A 3 -45.58 -2.85 -8.70
CA ARG A 3 -44.56 -3.36 -9.60
C ARG A 3 -43.94 -2.29 -10.54
N VAL A 4 -44.33 -1.02 -10.41
CA VAL A 4 -43.80 0.09 -11.25
C VAL A 4 -42.75 0.94 -10.49
N LEU A 5 -42.64 0.80 -9.16
CA LEU A 5 -41.71 1.58 -8.35
C LEU A 5 -40.31 0.98 -8.22
N SER A 6 -40.14 -0.30 -8.63
CA SER A 6 -38.85 -0.99 -8.56
C SER A 6 -37.95 -0.79 -9.78
N LEU A 7 -38.51 -0.32 -10.90
CA LEU A 7 -37.76 -0.10 -12.14
C LEU A 7 -37.25 1.34 -12.30
N LEU A 8 -37.68 2.27 -11.46
CA LEU A 8 -37.21 3.65 -11.48
C LEU A 8 -36.03 3.92 -10.53
N LEU A 9 -35.75 3.05 -9.57
CA LEU A 9 -34.58 3.19 -8.69
C LEU A 9 -33.30 2.58 -9.29
N THR A 10 -33.42 1.64 -10.23
CA THR A 10 -32.25 1.06 -10.94
C THR A 10 -31.76 1.91 -12.11
N ALA A 11 -32.59 2.79 -12.64
CA ALA A 11 -32.19 3.69 -13.73
C ALA A 11 -31.46 4.96 -13.27
N VAL A 12 -31.61 5.36 -11.99
CA VAL A 12 -30.97 6.57 -11.44
C VAL A 12 -29.53 6.28 -10.95
N LEU A 13 -29.19 5.01 -10.67
CA LEU A 13 -27.83 4.61 -10.25
C LEU A 13 -26.89 4.31 -11.43
N LEU A 14 -27.39 4.17 -12.65
CA LEU A 14 -26.60 4.00 -13.88
C LEU A 14 -26.35 5.31 -14.66
N SER A 15 -27.03 6.40 -14.33
CA SER A 15 -26.84 7.69 -14.99
C SER A 15 -25.79 8.60 -14.33
N ALA A 16 -25.20 8.19 -13.21
CA ALA A 16 -24.14 8.94 -12.53
C ALA A 16 -22.72 8.56 -13.01
N LEU A 17 -22.59 7.68 -14.01
CA LEU A 17 -21.31 7.24 -14.57
C LEU A 17 -21.09 7.68 -16.04
N CYS A 18 -21.99 8.50 -16.59
CA CYS A 18 -21.74 9.15 -17.88
C CYS A 18 -21.55 10.66 -17.67
N LEU A 19 -20.29 11.07 -17.54
CA LEU A 19 -19.92 12.47 -17.75
C LEU A 19 -20.20 12.80 -19.22
N PRO A 20 -20.77 14.00 -19.55
CA PRO A 20 -21.04 14.37 -20.92
C PRO A 20 -19.74 14.50 -21.70
N ALA A 21 -19.69 13.89 -22.88
CA ALA A 21 -18.62 14.10 -23.86
C ALA A 21 -18.47 15.61 -24.12
N ARG A 22 -17.32 16.16 -23.83
CA ARG A 22 -16.93 17.52 -24.18
C ARG A 22 -16.49 17.55 -25.65
N ALA A 23 -16.86 18.60 -26.31
CA ALA A 23 -16.61 18.82 -27.73
C ALA A 23 -15.12 19.03 -28.06
N ASP A 24 -14.77 18.52 -29.21
CA ASP A 24 -13.53 18.56 -29.96
C ASP A 24 -12.52 19.68 -29.64
N GLY A 25 -11.28 19.29 -29.30
CA GLY A 25 -10.09 20.10 -29.47
C GLY A 25 -9.08 20.20 -28.35
N GLU A 26 -9.40 19.74 -27.13
CA GLU A 26 -8.43 19.67 -26.02
C GLU A 26 -7.96 18.21 -25.85
N GLU A 27 -6.66 17.96 -26.01
CA GLU A 27 -6.06 16.69 -25.53
C GLU A 27 -6.36 16.57 -24.05
N GLU A 28 -7.22 15.62 -23.70
CA GLU A 28 -7.76 15.46 -22.34
C GLU A 28 -6.62 15.21 -21.35
N PRO A 29 -6.52 16.00 -20.24
CA PRO A 29 -5.66 15.66 -19.11
C PRO A 29 -5.89 14.23 -18.61
N ASN A 30 -7.14 13.77 -18.65
CA ASN A 30 -7.54 12.39 -18.34
C ASN A 30 -6.93 11.33 -19.27
N ARG A 31 -6.54 11.67 -20.48
CA ARG A 31 -5.91 10.72 -21.42
C ARG A 31 -4.52 10.34 -20.94
N ARG A 32 -3.69 11.30 -20.48
CA ARG A 32 -2.36 11.00 -19.91
C ARG A 32 -2.48 10.18 -18.64
N VAL A 33 -3.41 10.52 -17.75
CA VAL A 33 -3.67 9.72 -16.53
C VAL A 33 -4.09 8.30 -16.91
N SER A 34 -5.01 8.15 -17.88
CA SER A 34 -5.44 6.85 -18.39
C SER A 34 -4.28 6.09 -19.02
N GLU A 35 -3.45 6.72 -19.85
CA GLU A 35 -2.27 6.10 -20.48
C GLU A 35 -1.24 5.64 -19.42
N TYR A 36 -0.96 6.46 -18.40
CA TYR A 36 -0.11 6.05 -17.28
C TYR A 36 -0.75 4.95 -16.44
N CYS A 37 -2.06 4.96 -16.28
CA CYS A 37 -2.80 3.91 -15.59
C CYS A 37 -2.94 2.62 -16.40
N GLU A 38 -2.87 2.67 -17.73
CA GLU A 38 -2.94 1.51 -18.63
C GLU A 38 -1.58 0.83 -18.84
N ALA A 39 -0.49 1.60 -18.82
CA ALA A 39 0.88 1.13 -18.99
C ALA A 39 1.46 0.54 -17.71
N ALA A 40 1.00 -0.57 -17.26
CA ALA A 40 1.17 -1.05 -15.90
C ALA A 40 2.43 -1.86 -15.61
N SER A 41 3.59 -1.45 -16.06
CA SER A 41 4.82 -1.95 -15.47
C SER A 41 5.38 -0.95 -14.44
N MET A 42 5.95 -1.47 -13.34
CA MET A 42 6.65 -0.63 -12.35
C MET A 42 7.82 0.16 -12.98
N SER A 43 8.37 -0.30 -14.12
CA SER A 43 9.42 0.38 -14.85
C SER A 43 8.94 1.70 -15.46
N ASP A 44 7.70 1.75 -15.95
CA ASP A 44 7.16 2.95 -16.60
C ASP A 44 6.88 4.04 -15.58
N TYR A 45 6.42 3.67 -14.39
CA TYR A 45 6.22 4.63 -13.29
C TYR A 45 7.53 5.21 -12.75
N ARG A 46 8.63 4.46 -12.73
CA ARG A 46 9.93 4.97 -12.28
C ARG A 46 10.45 6.09 -13.17
N GLU A 47 10.10 6.11 -14.43
CA GLU A 47 10.46 7.23 -15.32
C GLU A 47 9.91 8.58 -14.86
N LEU A 48 8.75 8.58 -14.19
CA LEU A 48 8.16 9.81 -13.62
C LEU A 48 9.04 10.45 -12.54
N PHE A 49 9.82 9.64 -11.83
CA PHE A 49 10.62 10.08 -10.68
C PHE A 49 12.09 10.25 -10.99
N ARG A 50 12.56 9.86 -12.19
CA ARG A 50 13.97 9.86 -12.60
C ARG A 50 14.70 11.16 -12.25
N ASP A 51 14.13 12.30 -12.57
CA ASP A 51 14.74 13.59 -12.35
C ASP A 51 14.74 13.96 -10.86
N ALA A 52 13.71 13.59 -10.12
CA ALA A 52 13.65 13.75 -8.68
C ALA A 52 14.66 12.85 -7.96
N GLU A 53 14.90 11.63 -8.44
CA GLU A 53 15.86 10.66 -7.86
C GLU A 53 17.31 11.07 -8.10
N SER A 54 17.61 11.95 -9.05
CA SER A 54 18.99 12.30 -9.47
C SER A 54 19.89 12.82 -8.34
N GLY A 55 19.33 13.27 -7.22
CA GLY A 55 20.04 13.70 -6.01
C GLY A 55 20.10 12.66 -4.88
N GLY A 56 19.65 11.41 -5.12
CA GLY A 56 19.59 10.33 -4.14
C GLY A 56 18.25 10.24 -3.42
N MET A 57 17.88 9.01 -3.01
CA MET A 57 16.58 8.70 -2.41
C MET A 57 16.47 9.07 -0.92
N GLY A 58 17.59 9.21 -0.21
CA GLY A 58 17.62 9.45 1.24
C GLY A 58 17.36 10.90 1.65
N ARG A 59 16.54 11.64 0.88
CA ARG A 59 16.21 13.05 1.15
C ARG A 59 14.70 13.26 1.14
N ASP A 60 14.29 14.42 1.65
CA ASP A 60 12.89 14.83 1.61
C ASP A 60 12.47 15.28 0.20
N MET A 61 11.23 15.04 -0.15
CA MET A 61 10.60 15.56 -1.36
C MET A 61 10.41 17.07 -1.21
N THR A 62 10.88 17.84 -2.19
CA THR A 62 10.66 19.28 -2.19
C THR A 62 9.35 19.66 -2.88
N ARG A 63 8.88 20.88 -2.64
CA ARG A 63 7.69 21.43 -3.30
C ARG A 63 7.83 21.42 -4.83
N ALA A 64 9.02 21.74 -5.34
CA ALA A 64 9.30 21.75 -6.78
C ALA A 64 9.33 20.35 -7.38
N MET A 65 9.88 19.37 -6.66
CA MET A 65 9.84 17.96 -7.11
C MET A 65 8.40 17.47 -7.28
N LEU A 66 7.55 17.68 -6.27
CA LEU A 66 6.14 17.30 -6.35
C LEU A 66 5.44 18.01 -7.51
N ALA A 67 5.68 19.31 -7.69
CA ALA A 67 5.10 20.08 -8.78
C ALA A 67 5.53 19.54 -10.16
N GLY A 68 6.81 19.24 -10.35
CA GLY A 68 7.35 18.70 -11.59
C GLY A 68 6.79 17.31 -11.91
N ILE A 69 6.76 16.42 -10.93
CA ILE A 69 6.19 15.06 -11.09
C ILE A 69 4.71 15.14 -11.49
N LEU A 70 3.91 15.91 -10.75
CA LEU A 70 2.48 16.02 -11.05
C LEU A 70 2.21 16.77 -12.36
N TYR A 71 3.06 17.72 -12.74
CA TYR A 71 2.97 18.39 -14.05
C TYR A 71 3.19 17.41 -15.21
N ASN A 72 4.14 16.50 -15.08
CA ASN A 72 4.38 15.47 -16.10
C ASN A 72 3.15 14.59 -16.34
N ILE A 73 2.28 14.46 -15.33
CA ILE A 73 1.06 13.65 -15.38
C ILE A 73 -0.15 14.49 -15.85
N PHE A 74 -0.34 15.66 -15.23
CA PHE A 74 -1.58 16.46 -15.37
C PHE A 74 -1.41 17.77 -16.13
N GLY A 75 -0.18 18.26 -16.30
CA GLY A 75 0.09 19.58 -16.85
C GLY A 75 -0.01 19.65 -18.36
N SER A 76 -0.22 20.87 -18.85
CA SER A 76 -0.13 21.21 -20.28
C SER A 76 0.83 22.39 -20.47
N ALA A 77 1.38 22.53 -21.69
CA ALA A 77 2.30 23.63 -22.01
C ALA A 77 1.67 25.03 -21.80
N GLU A 78 0.37 25.17 -22.03
CA GLU A 78 -0.39 26.41 -21.84
C GLU A 78 -0.49 26.83 -20.36
N ASP A 79 -0.31 25.90 -19.43
CA ASP A 79 -0.39 26.17 -18.00
C ASP A 79 0.95 26.60 -17.39
N ALA A 80 2.05 26.56 -18.14
CA ALA A 80 3.42 26.79 -17.68
C ALA A 80 4.05 28.12 -18.15
N GLU A 81 3.25 29.10 -18.52
CA GLU A 81 3.73 30.35 -19.17
C GLU A 81 4.53 31.26 -18.24
N THR A 82 4.26 31.29 -16.94
CA THR A 82 4.88 32.24 -16.01
C THR A 82 5.60 31.48 -14.90
N ILE A 83 6.91 31.30 -15.06
CA ILE A 83 7.76 30.68 -14.05
C ILE A 83 7.93 31.64 -12.85
N PRO A 84 7.79 31.16 -11.61
CA PRO A 84 8.00 31.98 -10.41
C PRO A 84 9.40 32.58 -10.36
N SER A 85 9.52 33.79 -9.81
CA SER A 85 10.79 34.55 -9.81
C SER A 85 11.90 33.91 -8.97
N ASP A 86 11.56 33.03 -8.05
CA ASP A 86 12.46 32.26 -7.21
C ASP A 86 12.78 30.86 -7.76
N VAL A 87 12.38 30.57 -9.00
CA VAL A 87 12.64 29.30 -9.67
C VAL A 87 13.54 29.54 -10.88
N ASP A 88 14.64 28.77 -10.97
CA ASP A 88 15.49 28.75 -12.15
C ASP A 88 14.75 28.07 -13.33
N ALA A 89 14.55 28.80 -14.41
CA ALA A 89 13.82 28.36 -15.59
C ALA A 89 14.48 27.16 -16.32
N SER A 90 15.75 26.88 -16.04
CA SER A 90 16.46 25.74 -16.61
C SER A 90 16.20 24.42 -15.88
N GLN A 91 15.57 24.48 -14.72
CA GLN A 91 15.28 23.29 -13.93
C GLN A 91 14.14 22.46 -14.53
N TRP A 92 14.23 21.13 -14.42
CA TRP A 92 13.25 20.19 -14.95
C TRP A 92 11.83 20.42 -14.39
N TYR A 93 11.72 20.94 -13.16
CA TYR A 93 10.46 21.23 -12.48
C TYR A 93 9.89 22.63 -12.75
N ALA A 94 10.60 23.49 -13.51
CA ALA A 94 10.24 24.89 -13.65
C ALA A 94 8.81 25.07 -14.22
N ALA A 95 8.46 24.33 -15.28
CA ALA A 95 7.11 24.32 -15.84
C ALA A 95 6.06 23.84 -14.83
N GLY A 96 6.41 22.85 -14.03
CA GLY A 96 5.55 22.32 -12.98
C GLY A 96 5.25 23.32 -11.88
N THR A 97 6.21 24.17 -11.49
CA THR A 97 5.98 25.22 -10.49
C THR A 97 5.03 26.31 -11.00
N ALA A 98 5.16 26.72 -12.27
CA ALA A 98 4.26 27.67 -12.90
C ALA A 98 2.82 27.11 -12.96
N TRP A 99 2.67 25.89 -13.42
CA TRP A 99 1.40 25.17 -13.46
C TRP A 99 0.76 25.05 -12.07
N ALA A 100 1.53 24.65 -11.07
CA ALA A 100 1.04 24.43 -9.71
C ALA A 100 0.50 25.72 -9.08
N LEU A 101 1.13 26.87 -9.35
CA LEU A 101 0.63 28.18 -8.92
C LEU A 101 -0.62 28.58 -9.70
N LYS A 102 -0.59 28.52 -11.04
CA LYS A 102 -1.72 28.89 -11.90
C LYS A 102 -2.99 28.11 -11.56
N LYS A 103 -2.86 26.83 -11.29
CA LYS A 103 -4.00 25.94 -10.96
C LYS A 103 -4.28 25.85 -9.45
N ASN A 104 -3.51 26.56 -8.63
CA ASN A 104 -3.62 26.50 -7.17
C ASN A 104 -3.55 25.04 -6.63
N ILE A 105 -2.66 24.22 -7.20
CA ILE A 105 -2.51 22.81 -6.85
C ILE A 105 -1.72 22.66 -5.54
N ILE A 106 -0.56 23.32 -5.44
CA ILE A 106 0.24 23.34 -4.22
C ILE A 106 -0.18 24.52 -3.35
N PRO A 107 -0.42 24.34 -2.02
CA PRO A 107 -0.73 25.44 -1.13
C PRO A 107 0.35 26.54 -1.18
N ASN A 108 -0.10 27.80 -1.23
CA ASN A 108 0.82 28.93 -1.17
C ASN A 108 1.51 28.99 0.21
N ASP A 109 2.81 29.32 0.24
CA ASP A 109 3.57 29.49 1.46
C ASP A 109 3.29 30.85 2.18
N GLY A 110 2.46 31.69 1.57
CA GLY A 110 2.08 32.99 2.08
C GLY A 110 3.06 34.15 1.74
N ASN A 111 4.20 33.86 1.11
CA ASN A 111 5.23 34.83 0.81
C ASN A 111 5.19 35.33 -0.65
N GLY A 112 4.31 34.78 -1.48
CA GLY A 112 4.19 35.13 -2.90
C GLY A 112 5.26 34.51 -3.81
N THR A 113 6.07 33.61 -3.28
CA THR A 113 7.10 32.81 -3.96
C THR A 113 6.68 31.35 -4.00
N PHE A 114 7.37 30.53 -4.81
CA PHE A 114 7.10 29.10 -4.86
C PHE A 114 7.83 28.33 -3.75
N SER A 115 8.99 28.81 -3.35
CA SER A 115 9.89 28.15 -2.40
C SER A 115 10.30 26.73 -2.86
N PRO A 116 10.97 26.61 -4.03
CA PRO A 116 11.16 25.35 -4.75
C PRO A 116 11.88 24.27 -3.93
N ASP A 117 12.89 24.64 -3.17
CA ASP A 117 13.75 23.74 -2.40
C ASP A 117 13.20 23.42 -1.00
N MET A 118 12.07 24.04 -0.62
CA MET A 118 11.47 23.76 0.68
C MET A 118 10.90 22.34 0.71
N PRO A 119 11.25 21.50 1.69
CA PRO A 119 10.61 20.21 1.89
C PRO A 119 9.09 20.37 2.00
N ILE A 120 8.35 19.52 1.30
CA ILE A 120 6.89 19.55 1.39
C ILE A 120 6.44 18.83 2.67
N THR A 121 5.56 19.48 3.44
CA THR A 121 4.98 18.82 4.62
C THR A 121 3.93 17.80 4.22
N ARG A 122 3.67 16.82 5.08
CA ARG A 122 2.64 15.81 4.87
C ARG A 122 1.26 16.45 4.67
N GLU A 123 0.94 17.52 5.39
CA GLU A 123 -0.30 18.29 5.19
C GLU A 123 -0.36 18.94 3.80
N ALA A 124 0.68 19.62 3.37
CA ALA A 124 0.73 20.28 2.07
C ALA A 124 0.70 19.26 0.91
N PHE A 125 1.35 18.12 1.08
CA PHE A 125 1.33 17.00 0.14
C PHE A 125 -0.10 16.44 -0.03
N LEU A 126 -0.77 16.18 1.10
CA LEU A 126 -2.15 15.70 1.14
C LEU A 126 -3.13 16.65 0.44
N ILE A 127 -3.06 17.95 0.74
CA ILE A 127 -3.87 18.99 0.10
C ILE A 127 -3.58 19.02 -1.42
N THR A 128 -2.32 18.88 -1.81
CA THR A 128 -1.90 18.88 -3.21
C THR A 128 -2.56 17.74 -3.98
N LEU A 129 -2.51 16.52 -3.49
CA LEU A 129 -3.16 15.37 -4.11
C LEU A 129 -4.70 15.54 -4.18
N TYR A 130 -5.30 16.05 -3.11
CA TYR A 130 -6.73 16.32 -3.07
C TYR A 130 -7.16 17.38 -4.09
N ARG A 131 -6.39 18.46 -4.24
CA ARG A 131 -6.63 19.50 -5.25
C ARG A 131 -6.45 18.96 -6.67
N CYS A 132 -5.41 18.13 -6.91
CA CYS A 132 -5.26 17.43 -8.20
C CYS A 132 -6.47 16.54 -8.49
N ALA A 133 -6.94 15.76 -7.52
CA ALA A 133 -8.10 14.90 -7.69
C ALA A 133 -9.33 15.71 -8.14
N ASN A 134 -9.60 16.82 -7.48
CA ASN A 134 -10.74 17.69 -7.81
C ASN A 134 -10.58 18.39 -9.15
N ALA A 135 -9.37 18.89 -9.46
CA ALA A 135 -9.11 19.65 -10.70
C ALA A 135 -9.16 18.77 -11.96
N TYR A 136 -8.75 17.52 -11.85
CA TYR A 136 -8.58 16.60 -12.98
C TYR A 136 -9.54 15.41 -12.97
N GLY A 137 -10.53 15.40 -12.08
CA GLY A 137 -11.55 14.36 -12.01
C GLY A 137 -10.99 12.99 -11.60
N VAL A 138 -9.89 12.99 -10.81
CA VAL A 138 -9.30 11.77 -10.28
C VAL A 138 -10.27 11.15 -9.26
N SER A 139 -10.75 9.94 -9.53
CA SER A 139 -11.66 9.24 -8.63
C SER A 139 -10.90 8.70 -7.42
N LEU A 140 -11.39 9.00 -6.22
CA LEU A 140 -10.85 8.51 -4.97
C LEU A 140 -11.91 7.64 -4.27
N PRO A 141 -11.99 6.34 -4.61
CA PRO A 141 -12.99 5.45 -4.04
C PRO A 141 -12.76 5.26 -2.56
N ALA A 142 -13.86 5.25 -1.78
CA ALA A 142 -13.80 5.01 -0.35
C ALA A 142 -13.66 3.52 -0.06
N ILE A 143 -12.43 3.01 -0.12
CA ILE A 143 -12.10 1.59 0.04
C ILE A 143 -11.72 1.21 1.48
N ASN A 144 -11.28 2.18 2.28
CA ASN A 144 -10.93 1.98 3.68
C ASN A 144 -11.96 2.60 4.62
N PRO A 145 -12.16 2.04 5.82
CA PRO A 145 -12.92 2.72 6.85
C PRO A 145 -12.23 4.02 7.26
N TRP A 146 -13.03 5.01 7.67
CA TRP A 146 -12.48 6.24 8.22
C TRP A 146 -12.08 6.03 9.69
N TYR A 147 -10.93 6.55 10.05
CA TYR A 147 -10.52 6.80 11.43
C TYR A 147 -9.85 8.18 11.53
N SER A 148 -9.98 8.83 12.68
CA SER A 148 -9.38 10.14 12.91
C SER A 148 -7.95 9.99 13.38
N PHE A 149 -7.07 10.87 12.87
CA PHE A 149 -5.71 10.98 13.40
C PHE A 149 -5.72 11.68 14.76
N LEU A 150 -4.81 11.31 15.65
CA LEU A 150 -4.69 11.93 16.99
C LEU A 150 -4.36 13.43 16.91
N ASP A 151 -3.62 13.86 15.90
CA ASP A 151 -3.29 15.27 15.61
C ASP A 151 -4.20 15.91 14.55
N GLY A 152 -5.22 15.21 14.08
CA GLY A 152 -6.11 15.68 13.01
C GLY A 152 -6.81 17.01 13.32
N GLY A 153 -7.14 17.26 14.58
CA GLY A 153 -7.73 18.53 15.02
C GLY A 153 -6.81 19.75 14.93
N LEU A 154 -5.49 19.54 14.71
CA LEU A 154 -4.50 20.60 14.54
C LEU A 154 -4.25 20.95 13.07
N MET A 155 -4.73 20.14 12.15
CA MET A 155 -4.64 20.36 10.71
C MET A 155 -5.62 21.45 10.26
N THR A 156 -5.33 22.08 9.11
CA THR A 156 -6.26 23.04 8.50
C THR A 156 -7.58 22.33 8.09
N PRO A 157 -8.72 23.06 8.02
CA PRO A 157 -9.99 22.47 7.58
C PRO A 157 -9.93 21.80 6.18
N GLU A 158 -9.14 22.37 5.28
CA GLU A 158 -8.91 21.77 3.95
C GLU A 158 -8.14 20.45 4.07
N ALA A 159 -7.10 20.42 4.91
CA ALA A 159 -6.31 19.21 5.16
C ALA A 159 -7.15 18.11 5.82
N GLN A 160 -8.05 18.45 6.75
CA GLN A 160 -8.98 17.49 7.36
C GLN A 160 -9.92 16.86 6.31
N THR A 161 -10.43 17.67 5.37
CA THR A 161 -11.26 17.19 4.27
C THR A 161 -10.45 16.30 3.30
N ALA A 162 -9.24 16.73 2.97
CA ALA A 162 -8.31 15.96 2.14
C ALA A 162 -7.93 14.63 2.80
N ALA A 163 -7.63 14.65 4.09
CA ALA A 163 -7.30 13.46 4.88
C ALA A 163 -8.44 12.44 4.87
N PHE A 164 -9.67 12.87 5.11
CA PHE A 164 -10.85 12.01 5.04
C PHE A 164 -10.95 11.30 3.68
N THR A 165 -10.72 12.02 2.58
CA THR A 165 -10.87 11.48 1.23
C THR A 165 -9.69 10.59 0.84
N ILE A 166 -8.47 11.06 1.03
CA ILE A 166 -7.21 10.42 0.60
C ILE A 166 -6.95 9.14 1.42
N GLN A 167 -7.19 9.20 2.74
CA GLN A 167 -7.03 8.04 3.61
C GLN A 167 -8.03 6.92 3.25
N ARG A 168 -9.30 7.27 3.05
CA ARG A 168 -10.31 6.28 2.65
C ARG A 168 -10.03 5.66 1.28
N ALA A 169 -9.34 6.37 0.40
CA ALA A 169 -8.90 5.82 -0.88
C ALA A 169 -7.64 4.93 -0.76
N GLY A 170 -7.08 4.74 0.44
CA GLY A 170 -5.87 3.94 0.65
C GLY A 170 -4.61 4.54 0.05
N VAL A 171 -4.64 5.82 -0.29
CA VAL A 171 -3.52 6.53 -0.92
C VAL A 171 -2.48 6.93 0.12
N MET A 172 -2.92 7.42 1.27
CA MET A 172 -2.07 7.83 2.38
C MET A 172 -2.72 7.41 3.69
N ILE A 173 -1.93 6.84 4.59
CA ILE A 173 -2.37 6.34 5.90
C ILE A 173 -1.62 7.06 7.02
N GLU A 174 -2.11 6.95 8.26
CA GLU A 174 -1.40 7.43 9.44
C GLU A 174 -0.10 6.66 9.66
N ASP A 175 0.76 7.26 10.46
CA ASP A 175 1.89 6.56 11.04
C ASP A 175 1.43 5.57 12.14
N THR A 176 2.32 4.70 12.54
CA THR A 176 2.03 3.56 13.42
C THR A 176 1.69 3.94 14.85
N ASP A 177 1.86 5.21 15.21
CA ASP A 177 1.49 5.79 16.50
C ASP A 177 0.10 6.44 16.51
N GLY A 178 -0.63 6.36 15.38
CA GLY A 178 -1.96 6.94 15.22
C GLY A 178 -1.96 8.44 14.89
N TYR A 179 -0.78 9.06 14.76
CA TYR A 179 -0.64 10.45 14.32
C TYR A 179 -0.47 10.52 12.81
N PHE A 180 -0.90 11.63 12.22
CA PHE A 180 -0.62 11.96 10.83
C PHE A 180 0.74 12.63 10.65
N HIS A 181 1.28 13.23 11.71
CA HIS A 181 2.52 14.02 11.69
C HIS A 181 2.49 15.10 10.61
N TYR A 182 1.41 15.86 10.56
CA TYR A 182 1.05 16.77 9.47
C TYR A 182 2.11 17.83 9.11
N ARG A 183 3.01 18.15 10.04
CA ARG A 183 4.11 19.13 9.85
C ARG A 183 5.40 18.51 9.34
N ASP A 184 5.54 17.21 9.42
CA ASP A 184 6.77 16.55 9.04
C ASP A 184 6.94 16.58 7.52
N ALA A 185 8.20 16.62 7.08
CA ALA A 185 8.52 16.51 5.67
C ALA A 185 8.17 15.09 5.14
N VAL A 186 7.86 15.02 3.85
CA VAL A 186 7.63 13.74 3.18
C VAL A 186 8.96 13.21 2.64
N PRO A 187 9.47 12.07 3.11
CA PRO A 187 10.62 11.42 2.47
C PRO A 187 10.35 11.16 0.98
N LEU A 188 11.35 11.31 0.11
CA LEU A 188 11.16 11.16 -1.34
C LEU A 188 10.57 9.77 -1.68
N ALA A 189 11.12 8.72 -1.08
CA ALA A 189 10.64 7.35 -1.30
C ALA A 189 9.16 7.15 -0.92
N ASP A 190 8.72 7.75 0.19
CA ASP A 190 7.32 7.68 0.63
C ASP A 190 6.41 8.50 -0.30
N GLY A 191 6.86 9.68 -0.72
CA GLY A 191 6.14 10.53 -1.66
C GLY A 191 5.90 9.84 -3.00
N GLU A 192 6.90 9.13 -3.52
CA GLU A 192 6.78 8.34 -4.74
C GLU A 192 5.74 7.24 -4.59
N GLU A 193 5.77 6.47 -3.52
CA GLU A 193 4.79 5.43 -3.30
C GLU A 193 3.37 5.98 -3.12
N ILE A 194 3.22 7.11 -2.41
CA ILE A 194 1.92 7.76 -2.25
C ILE A 194 1.38 8.22 -3.61
N ILE A 195 2.22 8.82 -4.47
CA ILE A 195 1.84 9.22 -5.83
C ILE A 195 1.43 8.00 -6.66
N LEU A 196 2.16 6.91 -6.60
CA LEU A 196 1.81 5.67 -7.30
C LEU A 196 0.45 5.12 -6.84
N ARG A 197 0.16 5.14 -5.55
CA ARG A 197 -1.16 4.77 -5.02
C ARG A 197 -2.25 5.73 -5.51
N PHE A 198 -1.96 7.02 -5.55
CA PHE A 198 -2.88 8.04 -6.04
C PHE A 198 -3.23 7.83 -7.51
N LEU A 199 -2.26 7.58 -8.37
CA LEU A 199 -2.47 7.22 -9.77
C LEU A 199 -3.19 5.89 -9.91
N GLY A 200 -2.80 4.94 -9.09
CA GLY A 200 -3.41 3.62 -9.04
C GLY A 200 -4.87 3.63 -8.68
N SER A 201 -5.35 4.57 -7.88
CA SER A 201 -6.78 4.71 -7.52
C SER A 201 -7.70 4.94 -8.73
N GLN A 202 -7.13 5.35 -9.87
CA GLN A 202 -7.87 5.56 -11.13
C GLN A 202 -8.11 4.29 -11.92
N ARG A 203 -7.25 3.31 -11.73
CA ARG A 203 -7.15 2.19 -12.64
C ARG A 203 -8.08 1.06 -12.30
N ASP A 204 -8.07 0.72 -11.07
CA ASP A 204 -8.83 -0.38 -10.51
C ASP A 204 -8.63 -0.35 -8.98
N ILE A 205 -9.56 -0.87 -8.23
CA ILE A 205 -9.43 -1.07 -6.79
C ILE A 205 -8.13 -1.82 -6.43
N LEU A 206 -7.62 -2.64 -7.35
CA LEU A 206 -6.34 -3.37 -7.22
C LEU A 206 -5.12 -2.46 -7.07
N THR A 207 -5.14 -1.27 -7.63
CA THR A 207 -3.99 -0.36 -7.62
C THR A 207 -3.81 0.37 -6.28
N ALA A 208 -4.80 0.33 -5.39
CA ALA A 208 -4.65 0.77 -4.01
C ALA A 208 -3.89 -0.24 -3.14
N LEU A 209 -3.61 -1.44 -3.65
CA LEU A 209 -2.82 -2.45 -2.94
C LEU A 209 -1.33 -2.04 -2.91
N PRO A 210 -0.65 -2.27 -1.79
CA PRO A 210 0.79 -2.10 -1.73
C PRO A 210 1.50 -2.97 -2.79
N VAL A 211 2.54 -2.44 -3.40
CA VAL A 211 3.32 -3.14 -4.42
C VAL A 211 4.52 -3.82 -3.77
N SER A 212 4.91 -5.01 -4.25
CA SER A 212 6.12 -5.70 -3.80
C SER A 212 7.37 -4.79 -3.90
N THR A 213 8.26 -4.87 -2.90
CA THR A 213 9.60 -4.24 -3.00
C THR A 213 10.52 -5.06 -3.89
N VAL A 214 10.27 -6.37 -3.95
CA VAL A 214 11.03 -7.32 -4.78
C VAL A 214 10.41 -7.37 -6.17
N ALA A 215 11.19 -7.07 -7.18
CA ALA A 215 10.77 -7.20 -8.57
C ALA A 215 10.68 -8.67 -8.97
N GLU A 216 9.76 -9.00 -9.88
CA GLU A 216 9.69 -10.34 -10.46
C GLU A 216 10.95 -10.65 -11.25
N SER A 217 11.51 -11.85 -11.06
CA SER A 217 12.74 -12.34 -11.70
C SER A 217 12.52 -13.78 -12.22
N GLU A 218 13.55 -14.34 -12.86
CA GLU A 218 13.57 -15.78 -13.16
C GLU A 218 13.46 -16.58 -11.86
N PRO A 219 12.67 -17.67 -11.84
CA PRO A 219 12.42 -18.41 -10.61
C PRO A 219 13.70 -19.12 -10.12
N VAL A 220 13.95 -19.03 -8.83
CA VAL A 220 14.99 -19.84 -8.17
C VAL A 220 14.54 -21.30 -8.01
N SER A 221 15.50 -22.21 -7.73
CA SER A 221 15.19 -23.62 -7.42
C SER A 221 14.62 -23.78 -6.01
N ASP A 222 14.10 -24.98 -5.69
CA ASP A 222 13.59 -25.33 -4.36
C ASP A 222 14.65 -25.21 -3.27
N ASP A 223 15.95 -25.37 -3.61
CA ASP A 223 17.09 -25.24 -2.69
C ASP A 223 17.16 -23.83 -2.04
N TRP A 224 16.52 -22.83 -2.66
CA TRP A 224 16.35 -21.50 -2.04
C TRP A 224 15.72 -21.58 -0.64
N PHE A 225 14.86 -22.56 -0.43
CA PHE A 225 14.10 -22.71 0.80
C PHE A 225 14.79 -23.60 1.86
N ASP A 226 16.00 -24.09 1.63
CA ASP A 226 16.70 -25.01 2.56
C ASP A 226 17.03 -24.36 3.92
N ASP A 227 17.27 -23.05 3.92
CA ASP A 227 17.59 -22.27 5.13
C ASP A 227 16.48 -21.24 5.48
N VAL A 228 15.24 -21.56 5.15
CA VAL A 228 14.09 -20.69 5.37
C VAL A 228 13.31 -21.12 6.62
N CYS A 229 12.78 -20.14 7.37
CA CYS A 229 11.62 -20.36 8.22
C CYS A 229 10.44 -19.47 7.81
N PHE A 230 9.24 -20.01 7.95
CA PHE A 230 7.99 -19.30 7.80
C PHE A 230 7.34 -19.08 9.15
N ILE A 231 6.95 -17.83 9.44
CA ILE A 231 6.26 -17.43 10.66
C ILE A 231 4.85 -16.95 10.29
N GLY A 232 3.80 -17.48 10.98
CA GLY A 232 2.46 -16.98 10.65
C GLY A 232 1.29 -17.75 11.26
N HIS A 233 0.18 -17.60 10.58
CA HIS A 233 -1.13 -18.17 10.97
C HIS A 233 -1.54 -19.34 10.06
N SER A 234 -2.86 -19.61 9.99
CA SER A 234 -3.43 -20.74 9.23
C SER A 234 -2.99 -20.84 7.75
N GLN A 235 -2.70 -19.72 7.07
CA GLN A 235 -2.20 -19.75 5.69
C GLN A 235 -0.78 -20.35 5.62
N ILE A 236 0.06 -20.05 6.60
CA ILE A 236 1.41 -20.67 6.69
C ILE A 236 1.30 -22.14 7.12
N VAL A 237 0.33 -22.51 7.98
CA VAL A 237 0.02 -23.91 8.27
C VAL A 237 -0.43 -24.66 6.98
N GLY A 238 -1.19 -23.98 6.13
CA GLY A 238 -1.56 -24.52 4.82
C GLY A 238 -0.34 -24.69 3.90
N MET A 239 0.56 -23.73 3.90
CA MET A 239 1.82 -23.80 3.15
C MET A 239 2.67 -24.99 3.61
N GLN A 240 2.84 -25.21 4.92
CA GLN A 240 3.51 -26.38 5.47
C GLN A 240 2.93 -27.70 4.95
N LYS A 241 1.59 -27.78 4.85
CA LYS A 241 0.90 -29.04 4.49
C LYS A 241 0.82 -29.31 3.00
N TYR A 242 0.75 -28.26 2.17
CA TYR A 242 0.32 -28.39 0.78
C TYR A 242 1.27 -27.77 -0.23
N SER A 243 2.35 -27.10 0.18
CA SER A 243 3.29 -26.46 -0.75
C SER A 243 4.17 -27.46 -1.51
N GLY A 244 4.39 -28.64 -0.93
CA GLY A 244 5.36 -29.62 -1.44
C GLY A 244 6.79 -29.41 -0.93
N LEU A 245 7.07 -28.30 -0.23
CA LEU A 245 8.38 -28.04 0.36
C LEU A 245 8.54 -28.77 1.71
N SER A 246 9.62 -29.51 1.87
CA SER A 246 9.92 -30.25 3.09
C SER A 246 11.12 -29.69 3.88
N ALA A 247 11.91 -28.79 3.28
CA ALA A 247 13.12 -28.25 3.88
C ALA A 247 12.86 -27.10 4.88
N PRO A 248 11.91 -26.16 4.64
CA PRO A 248 11.68 -25.04 5.55
C PRO A 248 11.13 -25.48 6.90
N ASP A 249 11.44 -24.72 7.94
CA ASP A 249 10.72 -24.78 9.21
C ASP A 249 9.49 -23.85 9.19
N TYR A 250 8.46 -24.24 9.94
CA TYR A 250 7.19 -23.51 9.96
C TYR A 250 6.77 -23.23 11.41
N TYR A 251 6.89 -21.96 11.81
CA TYR A 251 6.43 -21.47 13.11
C TYR A 251 5.05 -20.82 12.93
N ALA A 252 4.04 -21.68 12.80
CA ALA A 252 2.71 -21.25 12.45
C ALA A 252 1.62 -22.02 13.19
N VAL A 253 0.59 -21.29 13.63
CA VAL A 253 -0.56 -21.86 14.35
C VAL A 253 -1.86 -21.24 13.82
N VAL A 254 -2.89 -22.07 13.65
CA VAL A 254 -4.21 -21.61 13.20
C VAL A 254 -4.81 -20.61 14.18
N GLY A 255 -5.28 -19.46 13.67
CA GLY A 255 -5.93 -18.44 14.48
C GLY A 255 -4.96 -17.49 15.21
N HIS A 256 -3.64 -17.64 15.06
CA HIS A 256 -2.70 -16.72 15.70
C HIS A 256 -2.82 -15.29 15.19
N THR A 257 -2.90 -14.35 16.13
CA THR A 257 -2.63 -12.93 15.95
C THR A 257 -1.12 -12.66 16.11
N ALA A 258 -0.66 -11.48 15.72
CA ALA A 258 0.73 -11.07 15.96
C ALA A 258 1.08 -11.14 17.48
N GLN A 259 0.15 -10.73 18.36
CA GLN A 259 0.35 -10.82 19.81
C GLN A 259 0.47 -12.28 20.28
N ALA A 260 -0.34 -13.18 19.73
CA ALA A 260 -0.29 -14.59 20.12
C ALA A 260 1.04 -15.26 19.77
N VAL A 261 1.66 -14.85 18.64
CA VAL A 261 2.99 -15.30 18.22
C VAL A 261 4.07 -14.90 19.24
N VAL A 262 3.92 -13.73 19.86
CA VAL A 262 4.86 -13.24 20.89
C VAL A 262 4.68 -13.98 22.23
N ASP A 263 3.42 -14.20 22.64
CA ASP A 263 3.10 -14.54 24.03
C ASP A 263 3.10 -16.03 24.34
N TYR A 264 2.91 -16.89 23.33
CA TYR A 264 2.58 -18.30 23.61
C TYR A 264 3.67 -19.31 23.23
N GLU A 265 3.72 -20.41 23.99
CA GLU A 265 4.62 -21.55 23.79
C GLU A 265 3.95 -22.61 22.90
N PHE A 266 3.99 -22.45 21.58
CA PHE A 266 3.33 -23.36 20.64
C PHE A 266 4.27 -24.12 19.69
N TYR A 267 5.54 -23.76 19.68
CA TYR A 267 6.45 -24.26 18.66
C TYR A 267 7.25 -25.45 19.19
N GLU A 268 7.23 -26.57 18.47
CA GLU A 268 8.05 -27.74 18.80
C GLU A 268 9.53 -27.42 18.56
N LEU A 269 10.32 -27.60 19.58
CA LEU A 269 11.77 -27.37 19.56
C LEU A 269 12.52 -28.65 19.18
N PRO A 270 13.79 -28.57 18.74
CA PRO A 270 14.58 -29.75 18.35
C PRO A 270 14.71 -30.83 19.45
N ASP A 271 14.54 -30.45 20.70
CA ASP A 271 14.57 -31.37 21.85
C ASP A 271 13.19 -31.97 22.21
N GLY A 272 12.16 -31.70 21.43
CA GLY A 272 10.79 -32.20 21.58
C GLY A 272 9.95 -31.46 22.61
N ARG A 273 10.46 -30.39 23.22
CA ARG A 273 9.67 -29.50 24.07
C ARG A 273 8.91 -28.50 23.21
N TYR A 274 7.86 -27.91 23.78
CA TYR A 274 7.23 -26.73 23.21
C TYR A 274 7.84 -25.46 23.82
N GLY A 275 8.03 -24.45 23.00
CA GLY A 275 8.58 -23.16 23.42
C GLY A 275 7.96 -22.00 22.65
N THR A 276 8.42 -20.81 22.96
CA THR A 276 8.07 -19.54 22.31
C THR A 276 8.73 -19.43 20.92
N LEU A 277 8.33 -18.43 20.13
CA LEU A 277 9.06 -18.08 18.90
C LEU A 277 10.53 -17.75 19.22
N SER A 278 10.79 -17.08 20.34
CA SER A 278 12.15 -16.78 20.79
C SER A 278 12.99 -18.03 20.99
N ASP A 279 12.46 -19.04 21.69
CA ASP A 279 13.16 -20.31 21.90
C ASP A 279 13.46 -21.00 20.56
N ALA A 280 12.50 -21.00 19.64
CA ALA A 280 12.64 -21.64 18.34
C ALA A 280 13.71 -20.95 17.47
N LEU A 281 13.73 -19.62 17.43
CA LEU A 281 14.70 -18.85 16.64
C LEU A 281 16.12 -18.89 17.25
N HIS A 282 16.27 -19.08 18.57
CA HIS A 282 17.58 -19.34 19.19
C HIS A 282 18.10 -20.77 18.95
N ALA A 283 17.21 -21.71 18.69
CA ALA A 283 17.58 -23.11 18.50
C ALA A 283 18.18 -23.42 17.12
N LYS A 284 17.89 -22.59 16.10
CA LYS A 284 18.34 -22.79 14.70
C LYS A 284 18.58 -21.46 14.00
N SER A 285 19.56 -21.43 13.10
CA SER A 285 19.87 -20.27 12.27
C SER A 285 19.25 -20.40 10.89
N TYR A 286 18.76 -19.28 10.34
CA TYR A 286 18.10 -19.17 9.05
C TYR A 286 18.78 -18.08 8.21
N GLY A 287 18.90 -18.32 6.92
CA GLY A 287 19.34 -17.30 5.96
C GLY A 287 18.18 -16.42 5.50
N LYS A 288 16.94 -16.92 5.62
CA LYS A 288 15.73 -16.21 5.18
C LYS A 288 14.55 -16.47 6.12
N VAL A 289 13.76 -15.41 6.37
CA VAL A 289 12.57 -15.45 7.22
C VAL A 289 11.39 -14.83 6.47
N TYR A 290 10.32 -15.60 6.29
CA TYR A 290 9.06 -15.13 5.68
C TYR A 290 7.99 -14.99 6.76
N ILE A 291 7.31 -13.84 6.83
CA ILE A 291 6.30 -13.56 7.87
C ILE A 291 4.97 -13.20 7.23
N MET A 292 3.89 -13.89 7.61
CA MET A 292 2.51 -13.59 7.21
C MET A 292 1.60 -13.57 8.44
N LEU A 293 1.24 -12.37 8.88
CA LEU A 293 0.33 -12.11 10.01
C LEU A 293 -0.61 -10.95 9.68
N GLY A 294 -1.73 -10.84 10.38
CA GLY A 294 -2.64 -9.69 10.30
C GLY A 294 -4.10 -10.04 10.08
N ILE A 295 -4.45 -11.13 9.39
CA ILE A 295 -5.87 -11.46 9.14
C ILE A 295 -6.65 -11.67 10.46
N ASN A 296 -6.03 -12.34 11.43
CA ASN A 296 -6.63 -12.62 12.75
C ASN A 296 -6.53 -11.41 13.70
N ASP A 297 -5.77 -10.38 13.32
CA ASP A 297 -5.67 -9.10 14.04
C ASP A 297 -6.78 -8.12 13.65
N SER A 298 -7.58 -8.45 12.62
CA SER A 298 -8.67 -7.61 12.13
C SER A 298 -9.60 -7.21 13.26
N SER A 299 -9.82 -5.92 13.44
CA SER A 299 -10.57 -5.34 14.53
C SER A 299 -11.23 -4.03 14.10
N LEU A 300 -12.40 -3.72 14.70
CA LEU A 300 -13.08 -2.43 14.56
C LEU A 300 -12.71 -1.44 15.69
N ARG A 301 -11.76 -1.81 16.56
CA ARG A 301 -11.32 -0.97 17.69
C ARG A 301 -10.48 0.20 17.18
N ASP A 302 -10.50 1.30 17.94
CA ASP A 302 -9.71 2.49 17.63
C ASP A 302 -8.19 2.23 17.77
N ASP A 303 -7.80 1.34 18.69
CA ASP A 303 -6.41 0.95 18.97
C ASP A 303 -5.89 -0.22 18.09
N ARG A 304 -6.58 -0.53 16.97
CA ARG A 304 -6.24 -1.69 16.13
C ARG A 304 -4.86 -1.60 15.48
N VAL A 305 -4.42 -0.38 15.16
CA VAL A 305 -3.08 -0.17 14.55
C VAL A 305 -2.00 -0.59 15.53
N GLU A 306 -1.99 -0.04 16.75
CA GLU A 306 -0.99 -0.33 17.77
C GLU A 306 -1.04 -1.81 18.19
N ARG A 307 -2.24 -2.37 18.29
CA ARG A 307 -2.44 -3.78 18.64
C ARG A 307 -1.85 -4.75 17.62
N PHE A 308 -1.72 -4.35 16.39
CA PHE A 308 -1.05 -5.12 15.34
C PHE A 308 0.43 -4.76 15.23
N MET A 309 0.74 -3.46 15.13
CA MET A 309 2.08 -2.99 14.82
C MET A 309 3.08 -3.26 15.94
N ASN A 310 2.68 -3.07 17.21
CA ASN A 310 3.61 -3.28 18.33
C ASN A 310 4.07 -4.73 18.47
N PRO A 311 3.19 -5.76 18.44
CA PRO A 311 3.64 -7.14 18.39
C PRO A 311 4.46 -7.49 17.15
N MET A 312 4.12 -6.94 15.99
CA MET A 312 4.91 -7.15 14.77
C MET A 312 6.32 -6.59 14.90
N ARG A 313 6.49 -5.41 15.52
CA ARG A 313 7.82 -4.87 15.83
C ARG A 313 8.59 -5.79 16.77
N THR A 314 7.95 -6.29 17.83
CA THR A 314 8.57 -7.27 18.74
C THR A 314 9.06 -8.51 17.99
N ILE A 315 8.26 -9.04 17.05
CA ILE A 315 8.67 -10.17 16.20
C ILE A 315 9.86 -9.81 15.34
N LEU A 316 9.83 -8.65 14.69
CA LEU A 316 10.90 -8.20 13.78
C LEU A 316 12.20 -7.91 14.53
N ASP A 317 12.14 -7.29 15.72
CA ASP A 317 13.28 -7.08 16.60
C ASP A 317 13.90 -8.42 17.01
N LEU A 318 13.07 -9.39 17.42
CA LEU A 318 13.51 -10.74 17.77
C LEU A 318 14.18 -11.46 16.59
N VAL A 319 13.59 -11.36 15.38
CA VAL A 319 14.20 -11.97 14.18
C VAL A 319 15.54 -11.32 13.87
N LYS A 320 15.66 -9.99 13.92
CA LYS A 320 16.93 -9.30 13.69
C LYS A 320 17.99 -9.61 14.73
N GLU A 321 17.60 -9.78 15.99
CA GLU A 321 18.49 -10.16 17.09
C GLU A 321 19.01 -11.58 16.93
N THR A 322 18.12 -12.54 16.69
CA THR A 322 18.45 -13.97 16.66
C THR A 322 18.97 -14.47 15.33
N GLN A 323 18.63 -13.80 14.23
CA GLN A 323 18.99 -14.16 12.86
C GLN A 323 19.74 -12.99 12.17
N PRO A 324 20.87 -12.55 12.72
CA PRO A 324 21.61 -11.41 12.14
C PRO A 324 22.11 -11.76 10.72
N GLY A 325 21.70 -10.99 9.75
CA GLY A 325 22.02 -11.21 8.33
C GLY A 325 21.02 -12.04 7.56
N ALA A 326 19.95 -12.54 8.17
CA ALA A 326 18.84 -13.16 7.45
C ALA A 326 18.11 -12.11 6.59
N LYS A 327 17.75 -12.49 5.35
CA LYS A 327 16.84 -11.69 4.54
C LYS A 327 15.41 -11.90 5.02
N ILE A 328 14.73 -10.82 5.37
CA ILE A 328 13.37 -10.87 5.92
C ILE A 328 12.37 -10.45 4.85
N TYR A 329 11.34 -11.26 4.65
CA TYR A 329 10.24 -11.02 3.71
C TYR A 329 8.92 -10.92 4.47
N LEU A 330 8.27 -9.78 4.38
CA LEU A 330 6.92 -9.58 4.89
C LEU A 330 5.91 -9.85 3.77
N LEU A 331 5.04 -10.81 3.97
CA LEU A 331 4.02 -11.18 2.99
C LEU A 331 2.74 -10.38 3.26
N SER A 332 2.10 -9.88 2.20
CA SER A 332 0.77 -9.27 2.32
C SER A 332 -0.24 -10.26 2.91
N LEU A 333 -1.35 -9.76 3.42
CA LEU A 333 -2.51 -10.60 3.63
C LEU A 333 -2.99 -11.14 2.27
N VAL A 334 -3.77 -12.23 2.32
CA VAL A 334 -4.47 -12.75 1.14
C VAL A 334 -5.88 -12.18 1.06
N PRO A 335 -6.54 -12.19 -0.11
CA PRO A 335 -7.94 -11.76 -0.23
C PRO A 335 -8.87 -12.57 0.68
N VAL A 336 -10.10 -12.09 0.83
CA VAL A 336 -11.20 -12.84 1.45
C VAL A 336 -12.30 -13.10 0.43
N GLY A 337 -13.11 -14.11 0.67
CA GLY A 337 -14.25 -14.45 -0.18
C GLY A 337 -15.40 -13.46 -0.06
N ARG A 338 -16.33 -13.47 -1.03
CA ARG A 338 -17.52 -12.62 -1.01
C ARG A 338 -18.49 -12.96 0.13
N TYR A 339 -18.41 -14.17 0.63
CA TYR A 339 -19.25 -14.70 1.70
C TYR A 339 -18.35 -15.25 2.80
N THR A 340 -17.90 -14.38 3.70
CA THR A 340 -17.09 -14.75 4.85
C THR A 340 -17.92 -14.70 6.13
N PRO A 341 -17.65 -15.57 7.09
CA PRO A 341 -18.12 -15.35 8.45
C PRO A 341 -17.58 -14.02 8.97
N MET A 342 -18.40 -13.25 9.68
CA MET A 342 -18.00 -11.94 10.24
C MET A 342 -17.42 -10.98 9.16
N ASN A 343 -18.15 -10.76 8.08
CA ASN A 343 -17.77 -9.90 6.97
C ASN A 343 -17.48 -8.43 7.37
N GLU A 344 -17.88 -8.01 8.55
CA GLU A 344 -17.49 -6.71 9.12
C GLU A 344 -15.99 -6.65 9.44
N LEU A 345 -15.38 -7.78 9.81
CA LEU A 345 -13.96 -7.89 10.11
C LEU A 345 -13.16 -8.42 8.92
N TYR A 346 -13.67 -9.46 8.28
CA TYR A 346 -13.03 -10.13 7.14
C TYR A 346 -13.64 -9.65 5.83
N ASN A 347 -13.16 -8.52 5.35
CA ASN A 347 -13.60 -7.90 4.10
C ASN A 347 -12.37 -7.34 3.33
N PRO A 348 -12.51 -7.03 2.03
CA PRO A 348 -11.40 -6.53 1.24
C PRO A 348 -10.74 -5.27 1.79
N ASP A 349 -11.52 -4.35 2.39
CA ASP A 349 -10.96 -3.11 2.93
C ASP A 349 -10.06 -3.38 4.14
N SER A 350 -10.48 -4.30 5.02
CA SER A 350 -9.68 -4.72 6.17
C SER A 350 -8.38 -5.40 5.73
N THR A 351 -8.44 -6.33 4.77
CA THR A 351 -7.24 -7.05 4.32
C THR A 351 -6.25 -6.14 3.58
N VAL A 352 -6.74 -5.18 2.80
CA VAL A 352 -5.90 -4.14 2.17
C VAL A 352 -5.26 -3.24 3.24
N PHE A 353 -6.05 -2.79 4.22
CA PHE A 353 -5.55 -1.96 5.31
C PHE A 353 -4.39 -2.63 6.07
N TYR A 354 -4.56 -3.87 6.53
CA TYR A 354 -3.48 -4.59 7.21
C TYR A 354 -2.29 -4.89 6.29
N SER A 355 -2.50 -5.12 5.00
CA SER A 355 -1.40 -5.25 4.03
C SER A 355 -0.60 -3.94 3.89
N GLN A 356 -1.23 -2.78 3.99
CA GLN A 356 -0.56 -1.48 4.02
C GLN A 356 0.28 -1.31 5.31
N LEU A 357 -0.23 -1.74 6.47
CA LEU A 357 0.53 -1.74 7.72
C LEU A 357 1.77 -2.66 7.63
N VAL A 358 1.62 -3.86 7.05
CA VAL A 358 2.74 -4.77 6.78
C VAL A 358 3.78 -4.11 5.88
N LYS A 359 3.35 -3.42 4.83
CA LYS A 359 4.24 -2.66 3.95
C LYS A 359 4.96 -1.51 4.68
N THR A 360 4.28 -0.83 5.60
CA THR A 360 4.89 0.21 6.44
C THR A 360 5.99 -0.38 7.31
N LEU A 361 5.74 -1.54 7.94
CA LEU A 361 6.77 -2.27 8.71
C LEU A 361 7.97 -2.67 7.85
N SER A 362 7.75 -3.08 6.59
CA SER A 362 8.88 -3.45 5.72
C SER A 362 9.85 -2.28 5.50
N ARG A 363 9.35 -1.06 5.41
CA ARG A 363 10.18 0.15 5.32
C ARG A 363 10.84 0.52 6.65
N GLU A 364 10.07 0.48 7.74
CA GLU A 364 10.57 0.77 9.08
C GLU A 364 11.77 -0.12 9.46
N TYR A 365 11.71 -1.39 9.03
CA TYR A 365 12.72 -2.39 9.36
C TYR A 365 13.73 -2.67 8.23
N ASP A 366 13.67 -1.96 7.10
CA ASP A 366 14.49 -2.23 5.93
C ASP A 366 14.46 -3.71 5.53
N THR A 367 13.23 -4.20 5.28
CA THR A 367 12.95 -5.58 4.88
C THR A 367 12.16 -5.62 3.59
N GLU A 368 12.08 -6.79 2.95
CA GLU A 368 11.32 -6.96 1.73
C GLU A 368 9.83 -7.13 1.99
N TYR A 369 9.01 -6.62 1.09
CA TYR A 369 7.56 -6.83 1.08
C TYR A 369 7.15 -7.56 -0.20
N ILE A 370 6.35 -8.61 -0.09
CA ILE A 370 5.82 -9.38 -1.23
C ILE A 370 4.29 -9.31 -1.22
N ASP A 371 3.72 -8.82 -2.31
CA ASP A 371 2.27 -8.72 -2.53
C ASP A 371 1.72 -10.05 -3.08
N LEU A 372 1.23 -10.90 -2.20
CA LEU A 372 0.49 -12.12 -2.57
C LEU A 372 -1.00 -11.85 -2.86
N PHE A 373 -1.54 -10.72 -2.38
CA PHE A 373 -2.96 -10.39 -2.51
C PHE A 373 -3.37 -10.33 -3.99
N ARG A 374 -2.54 -9.65 -4.78
CA ARG A 374 -2.82 -9.32 -6.18
C ARG A 374 -2.94 -10.55 -7.07
N MET A 375 -2.15 -11.58 -6.82
CA MET A 375 -2.22 -12.83 -7.60
C MET A 375 -3.51 -13.63 -7.37
N MET A 376 -4.18 -13.40 -6.23
CA MET A 376 -5.31 -14.21 -5.77
C MET A 376 -6.65 -13.51 -5.80
N CYS A 377 -6.72 -12.22 -6.18
CA CYS A 377 -7.96 -11.45 -6.12
C CYS A 377 -8.56 -11.15 -7.49
N ASP A 378 -9.89 -10.97 -7.49
CA ASP A 378 -10.63 -10.40 -8.62
C ASP A 378 -10.57 -8.85 -8.59
N LYS A 379 -11.18 -8.21 -9.61
CA LYS A 379 -11.24 -6.75 -9.71
C LYS A 379 -11.94 -6.07 -8.52
N ALA A 380 -12.76 -6.78 -7.77
CA ALA A 380 -13.43 -6.29 -6.57
C ALA A 380 -12.67 -6.66 -5.28
N ARG A 381 -11.43 -7.13 -5.38
CA ARG A 381 -10.53 -7.51 -4.29
C ARG A 381 -10.96 -8.72 -3.46
N TYR A 382 -11.90 -9.50 -3.97
CA TYR A 382 -12.26 -10.79 -3.38
C TYR A 382 -11.41 -11.92 -3.95
N PHE A 383 -11.27 -13.01 -3.21
CA PHE A 383 -10.65 -14.21 -3.74
C PHE A 383 -11.21 -14.59 -5.12
N LEU A 384 -10.32 -14.89 -6.04
CA LEU A 384 -10.66 -15.69 -7.20
C LEU A 384 -11.22 -17.04 -6.73
N ASN A 385 -12.29 -17.51 -7.34
CA ASN A 385 -12.91 -18.79 -6.97
C ASN A 385 -11.93 -19.96 -7.01
N SER A 386 -10.91 -19.91 -7.88
CA SER A 386 -9.85 -20.89 -7.98
C SER A 386 -8.92 -20.96 -6.78
N PHE A 387 -8.83 -19.91 -5.98
CA PHE A 387 -7.98 -19.84 -4.79
C PHE A 387 -8.77 -20.04 -3.48
N ASN A 388 -10.08 -19.83 -3.49
CA ASN A 388 -10.91 -19.90 -2.30
C ASN A 388 -11.24 -21.35 -1.93
N SER A 389 -10.92 -21.77 -0.71
CA SER A 389 -11.26 -23.10 -0.19
C SER A 389 -12.77 -23.35 -0.03
N GLY A 390 -13.59 -22.31 -0.17
CA GLY A 390 -15.03 -22.33 0.03
C GLY A 390 -15.52 -21.75 1.35
N ASP A 391 -14.62 -21.51 2.31
CA ASP A 391 -14.94 -20.84 3.58
C ASP A 391 -14.78 -19.32 3.54
N GLY A 392 -14.22 -18.80 2.46
CA GLY A 392 -13.99 -17.38 2.24
C GLY A 392 -12.77 -16.80 2.94
N ILE A 393 -11.98 -17.60 3.65
CA ILE A 393 -10.79 -17.11 4.40
C ILE A 393 -9.52 -17.83 3.96
N HIS A 394 -9.61 -19.15 3.72
CA HIS A 394 -8.44 -19.98 3.46
C HIS A 394 -8.20 -20.21 1.97
N ILE A 395 -6.92 -20.38 1.63
CA ILE A 395 -6.48 -20.76 0.30
C ILE A 395 -6.81 -22.23 0.07
N GLN A 396 -7.28 -22.57 -1.13
CA GLN A 396 -7.53 -23.93 -1.56
C GLN A 396 -6.21 -24.74 -1.57
N SER A 397 -6.25 -25.97 -1.04
CA SER A 397 -5.06 -26.76 -0.76
C SER A 397 -4.16 -27.02 -1.99
N ASP A 398 -4.76 -27.22 -3.17
CA ASP A 398 -4.03 -27.47 -4.42
C ASP A 398 -3.40 -26.20 -5.04
N ARG A 399 -3.58 -25.01 -4.43
CA ARG A 399 -3.03 -23.73 -4.89
C ARG A 399 -1.74 -23.31 -4.18
N TYR A 400 -1.37 -23.95 -3.11
CA TYR A 400 -0.13 -23.62 -2.41
C TYR A 400 1.14 -23.78 -3.25
N PRO A 401 1.27 -24.77 -4.16
CA PRO A 401 2.40 -24.83 -5.09
C PRO A 401 2.52 -23.58 -5.99
N GLU A 402 1.41 -22.97 -6.41
CA GLU A 402 1.42 -21.73 -7.20
C GLU A 402 1.97 -20.54 -6.40
N ILE A 403 1.71 -20.51 -5.08
CA ILE A 403 2.28 -19.49 -4.18
C ILE A 403 3.79 -19.67 -4.08
N ILE A 404 4.28 -20.90 -3.95
CA ILE A 404 5.73 -21.16 -3.94
C ILE A 404 6.38 -20.72 -5.25
N GLU A 405 5.79 -21.03 -6.39
CA GLU A 405 6.30 -20.56 -7.69
C GLU A 405 6.31 -19.03 -7.80
N TYR A 406 5.32 -18.37 -7.19
CA TYR A 406 5.32 -16.91 -7.10
C TYR A 406 6.45 -16.39 -6.19
N LEU A 407 6.66 -16.99 -5.02
CA LEU A 407 7.75 -16.62 -4.10
C LEU A 407 9.13 -16.85 -4.74
N LYS A 408 9.31 -17.92 -5.54
CA LYS A 408 10.56 -18.19 -6.28
C LYS A 408 10.94 -17.07 -7.27
N ARG A 409 9.96 -16.32 -7.73
CA ARG A 409 10.17 -15.18 -8.65
C ARG A 409 10.38 -13.86 -7.92
N HIS A 410 10.18 -13.83 -6.62
CA HIS A 410 10.28 -12.63 -5.77
C HIS A 410 11.31 -12.87 -4.64
N THR A 411 12.61 -13.00 -5.01
CA THR A 411 13.70 -13.37 -4.10
C THR A 411 14.80 -12.31 -3.96
#